data_36e20d73f96cf133ce0490ca3ac8d559
#
_entry.id   36e20d73f96cf133ce0490ca3ac8d559
#
_cell.length_a   1.000
_cell.length_b   1.000
_cell.length_c   1.000
_cell.angle_alpha   90.00
_cell.angle_beta   90.00
_cell.angle_gamma   90.00
#
_symmetry.space_group_name_H-M   'P 1'
#
loop_
_entity.id
_entity.type
_entity.pdbx_description
1 polymer ?
#
loop_
_entity_poly.entity_id
_entity_poly.type
_entity_poly.pdbx_seq_one_letter_code
_entity_poly.pdbx_strand_id
1 'polypeptide(L)'
;MINVGREFEIDKTRWRSYTADYFIAMATAALPWILIVLYYVFALLPPELWTSGEAWKENLLLSRFAAPTSAGILFTMLAALSLKKSWIYKKIQVLAIFDDLDTILLMIPLQILMTGLRWQMFAIIAVVTLLLAVGWRWQATWNVRQDWKTILGLAVVVCALTQLVHIVTARLYGPENSIHIEVLLPAFVVGMLMKHKEIDTAAERRITTGISFLFMLLV
;
A
#
# COMPACT_ATOMS: atom_id res chain seq x y z
N MET A 1 -6.60 5.36 1.93
CA MET A 1 -5.62 5.59 0.85
C MET A 1 -5.93 6.81 -0.03
N ILE A 2 -7.13 7.05 -0.56
CA ILE A 2 -7.42 8.27 -1.36
C ILE A 2 -7.09 9.55 -0.58
N ASN A 3 -7.50 9.67 0.68
CA ASN A 3 -7.17 10.84 1.52
C ASN A 3 -5.66 11.00 1.75
N VAL A 4 -4.94 9.91 1.94
CA VAL A 4 -3.48 9.92 2.09
C VAL A 4 -2.81 10.38 0.80
N GLY A 5 -3.26 9.86 -0.36
CA GLY A 5 -2.76 10.29 -1.66
C GLY A 5 -3.02 11.77 -1.95
N ARG A 6 -4.19 12.29 -1.54
CA ARG A 6 -4.56 13.71 -1.70
C ARG A 6 -3.66 14.65 -0.89
N GLU A 7 -3.26 14.23 0.31
CA GLU A 7 -2.38 15.01 1.18
C GLU A 7 -0.90 14.88 0.79
N PHE A 8 -0.60 13.96 -0.12
CA PHE A 8 0.77 13.66 -0.52
C PHE A 8 1.23 14.58 -1.65
N GLU A 9 2.12 15.50 -1.34
CA GLU A 9 2.79 16.37 -2.29
C GLU A 9 4.24 15.95 -2.47
N ILE A 10 4.59 15.55 -3.69
CA ILE A 10 5.97 15.24 -4.07
C ILE A 10 6.65 16.54 -4.54
N ASP A 11 7.63 17.00 -3.80
CA ASP A 11 8.54 18.04 -4.26
C ASP A 11 9.56 17.44 -5.24
N LYS A 12 9.31 17.61 -6.53
CA LYS A 12 10.15 17.06 -7.61
C LYS A 12 11.60 17.56 -7.56
N THR A 13 11.88 18.64 -6.82
CA THR A 13 13.23 19.19 -6.69
C THR A 13 14.09 18.40 -5.68
N ARG A 14 13.46 17.66 -4.77
CA ARG A 14 14.12 16.91 -3.68
C ARG A 14 14.20 15.39 -3.91
N TRP A 15 14.18 14.95 -5.14
CA TRP A 15 14.15 13.51 -5.45
C TRP A 15 15.28 12.69 -4.81
N ARG A 16 16.48 13.27 -4.63
CA ARG A 16 17.60 12.61 -3.93
C ARG A 16 17.33 12.36 -2.45
N SER A 17 16.58 13.25 -1.78
CA SER A 17 16.15 13.01 -0.39
C SER A 17 15.17 11.86 -0.30
N TYR A 18 14.27 11.74 -1.27
CA TYR A 18 13.31 10.63 -1.32
C TYR A 18 13.96 9.27 -1.56
N THR A 19 15.10 9.22 -2.25
CA THR A 19 15.85 7.97 -2.42
C THR A 19 16.33 7.43 -1.07
N ALA A 20 16.88 8.28 -0.21
CA ALA A 20 17.29 7.88 1.14
C ALA A 20 16.08 7.45 1.99
N ASP A 21 14.96 8.18 1.88
CA ASP A 21 13.72 7.86 2.58
C ASP A 21 13.14 6.52 2.13
N TYR A 22 13.22 6.22 0.83
CA TYR A 22 12.80 4.95 0.27
C TYR A 22 13.63 3.78 0.83
N PHE A 23 14.96 3.90 0.89
CA PHE A 23 15.79 2.86 1.49
C PHE A 23 15.53 2.65 2.98
N ILE A 24 15.23 3.72 3.72
CA ILE A 24 14.84 3.63 5.13
C ILE A 24 13.50 2.90 5.25
N ALA A 25 12.50 3.27 4.44
CA ALA A 25 11.19 2.62 4.44
C ALA A 25 11.31 1.13 4.08
N MET A 26 12.05 0.81 3.01
CA MET A 26 12.31 -0.57 2.61
C MET A 26 12.99 -1.38 3.72
N ALA A 27 13.96 -0.81 4.42
CA ALA A 27 14.61 -1.49 5.54
C ALA A 27 13.66 -1.70 6.72
N THR A 28 12.82 -0.71 7.04
CA THR A 28 11.83 -0.83 8.12
C THR A 28 10.72 -1.83 7.81
N ALA A 29 10.33 -1.99 6.55
CA ALA A 29 9.36 -3.01 6.12
C ALA A 29 9.98 -4.41 6.06
N ALA A 30 11.16 -4.55 5.47
CA ALA A 30 11.80 -5.83 5.23
C ALA A 30 12.39 -6.46 6.52
N LEU A 31 12.92 -5.65 7.44
CA LEU A 31 13.61 -6.13 8.63
C LEU A 31 12.70 -6.94 9.58
N PRO A 32 11.50 -6.47 9.98
CA PRO A 32 10.57 -7.26 10.79
C PRO A 32 10.16 -8.55 10.09
N TRP A 33 9.89 -8.49 8.79
CA TRP A 33 9.55 -9.66 7.99
C TRP A 33 10.66 -10.71 8.02
N ILE A 34 11.90 -10.33 7.72
CA ILE A 34 13.06 -11.23 7.74
C ILE A 34 13.28 -11.83 9.14
N LEU A 35 13.18 -11.02 10.19
CA LEU A 35 13.34 -11.51 11.57
C LEU A 35 12.29 -12.55 11.94
N ILE A 36 11.03 -12.36 11.54
CA ILE A 36 9.97 -13.33 11.78
C ILE A 36 10.19 -14.60 10.96
N VAL A 37 10.64 -14.50 9.69
CA VAL A 37 11.03 -15.68 8.90
C VAL A 37 12.11 -16.48 9.61
N LEU A 38 13.17 -15.82 10.06
CA LEU A 38 14.26 -16.48 10.78
C LEU A 38 13.77 -17.12 12.09
N TYR A 39 12.91 -16.42 12.82
CA TYR A 39 12.29 -16.99 14.02
C TYR A 39 11.46 -18.24 13.70
N TYR A 40 10.65 -18.21 12.65
CA TYR A 40 9.83 -19.37 12.27
C TYR A 40 10.70 -20.54 11.84
N VAL A 41 11.69 -20.30 11.00
CA VAL A 41 12.56 -21.36 10.48
C VAL A 41 13.45 -21.96 11.58
N PHE A 42 14.09 -21.13 12.40
CA PHE A 42 15.10 -21.62 13.35
C PHE A 42 14.57 -21.93 14.74
N ALA A 43 13.45 -21.32 15.17
CA ALA A 43 12.89 -21.54 16.51
C ALA A 43 11.66 -22.47 16.51
N LEU A 44 10.82 -22.43 15.46
CA LEU A 44 9.58 -23.22 15.43
C LEU A 44 9.68 -24.48 14.57
N LEU A 45 10.49 -24.48 13.50
CA LEU A 45 10.67 -25.65 12.65
C LEU A 45 11.70 -26.63 13.23
N PRO A 46 11.45 -27.94 13.09
CA PRO A 46 12.46 -28.94 13.45
C PRO A 46 13.71 -28.81 12.55
N PRO A 47 14.92 -29.11 13.08
CA PRO A 47 16.17 -28.90 12.35
C PRO A 47 16.28 -29.63 11.01
N GLU A 48 15.54 -30.71 10.86
CA GLU A 48 15.49 -31.54 9.64
C GLU A 48 14.92 -30.74 8.44
N LEU A 49 14.05 -29.75 8.69
CA LEU A 49 13.41 -28.93 7.66
C LEU A 49 14.14 -27.63 7.36
N TRP A 50 15.22 -27.29 8.06
CA TRP A 50 15.98 -26.04 7.85
C TRP A 50 16.59 -25.95 6.44
N THR A 51 16.88 -27.09 5.83
CA THR A 51 17.42 -27.17 4.46
C THR A 51 16.34 -27.29 3.39
N SER A 52 15.07 -27.42 3.80
CA SER A 52 13.94 -27.58 2.87
C SER A 52 13.57 -26.22 2.24
N GLY A 53 13.74 -26.10 0.92
CA GLY A 53 13.32 -24.90 0.18
C GLY A 53 11.81 -24.63 0.25
N GLU A 54 10.98 -25.67 0.39
CA GLU A 54 9.54 -25.55 0.55
C GLU A 54 9.18 -24.91 1.90
N ALA A 55 9.81 -25.39 2.98
CA ALA A 55 9.62 -24.82 4.31
C ALA A 55 10.00 -23.33 4.36
N TRP A 56 11.06 -22.92 3.67
CA TRP A 56 11.44 -21.51 3.56
C TRP A 56 10.38 -20.69 2.81
N LYS A 57 9.85 -21.19 1.70
CA LYS A 57 8.80 -20.51 0.92
C LYS A 57 7.53 -20.29 1.74
N GLU A 58 7.07 -21.35 2.42
CA GLU A 58 5.87 -21.27 3.27
C GLU A 58 6.05 -20.28 4.42
N ASN A 59 7.20 -20.29 5.08
CA ASN A 59 7.49 -19.36 6.18
C ASN A 59 7.70 -17.93 5.70
N LEU A 60 8.26 -17.71 4.51
CA LEU A 60 8.31 -16.40 3.85
C LEU A 60 6.91 -15.84 3.60
N LEU A 61 5.99 -16.67 3.14
CA LEU A 61 4.62 -16.25 2.93
C LEU A 61 3.89 -15.98 4.25
N LEU A 62 4.02 -16.90 5.21
CA LEU A 62 3.35 -16.80 6.51
C LEU A 62 3.80 -15.56 7.29
N SER A 63 5.11 -15.26 7.29
CA SER A 63 5.68 -14.12 8.01
C SER A 63 5.40 -12.76 7.38
N ARG A 64 4.80 -12.73 6.18
CA ARG A 64 4.44 -11.48 5.50
C ARG A 64 3.56 -10.55 6.35
N PHE A 65 2.72 -11.09 7.24
CA PHE A 65 1.87 -10.27 8.11
C PHE A 65 2.67 -9.29 9.00
N ALA A 66 3.95 -9.54 9.22
CA ALA A 66 4.82 -8.68 10.01
C ALA A 66 5.41 -7.49 9.21
N ALA A 67 5.28 -7.50 7.88
CA ALA A 67 5.81 -6.42 7.04
C ALA A 67 4.98 -5.13 7.10
N PRO A 68 3.64 -5.15 6.99
CA PRO A 68 2.87 -3.91 6.90
C PRO A 68 2.78 -3.18 8.24
N THR A 69 3.05 -1.88 8.22
CA THR A 69 2.81 -0.98 9.33
C THR A 69 1.51 -0.21 9.13
N SER A 70 0.76 0.04 10.22
CA SER A 70 -0.49 0.79 10.12
C SER A 70 -0.22 2.30 10.16
N ALA A 71 -0.03 2.90 8.98
CA ALA A 71 0.11 4.33 8.81
C ALA A 71 -1.05 5.13 9.46
N GLY A 72 -2.27 4.59 9.43
CA GLY A 72 -3.45 5.23 10.00
C GLY A 72 -3.35 5.47 11.51
N ILE A 73 -2.84 4.50 12.27
CA ILE A 73 -2.63 4.65 13.72
C ILE A 73 -1.60 5.74 13.99
N LEU A 74 -0.48 5.72 13.25
CA LEU A 74 0.59 6.69 13.41
C LEU A 74 0.10 8.12 13.14
N PHE A 75 -0.67 8.33 12.07
CA PHE A 75 -1.24 9.64 11.75
C PHE A 75 -2.25 10.13 12.77
N THR A 76 -3.08 9.25 13.32
CA THR A 76 -4.02 9.63 14.39
C THR A 76 -3.30 10.03 15.66
N MET A 77 -2.24 9.31 16.04
CA MET A 77 -1.40 9.67 17.21
C MET A 77 -0.71 11.02 17.02
N LEU A 78 -0.09 11.25 15.85
CA LEU A 78 0.57 12.53 15.55
C LEU A 78 -0.42 13.70 15.49
N ALA A 79 -1.64 13.45 14.99
CA ALA A 79 -2.71 14.44 15.00
C ALA A 79 -3.16 14.79 16.41
N ALA A 80 -3.29 13.78 17.29
CA ALA A 80 -3.63 13.98 18.71
C ALA A 80 -2.57 14.80 19.45
N LEU A 81 -1.29 14.64 19.09
CA LEU A 81 -0.19 15.42 19.64
C LEU A 81 -0.03 16.82 19.00
N SER A 82 -0.99 17.23 18.14
CA SER A 82 -0.96 18.53 17.43
C SER A 82 0.27 18.71 16.51
N LEU A 83 0.93 17.64 16.09
CA LEU A 83 2.14 17.64 15.26
C LEU A 83 1.88 17.66 13.76
N LYS A 84 0.63 17.82 13.31
CA LYS A 84 0.27 17.83 11.87
C LYS A 84 1.05 18.82 11.00
N LYS A 85 1.47 19.96 11.58
CA LYS A 85 2.26 20.99 10.86
C LYS A 85 3.78 20.80 10.98
N SER A 86 4.23 19.77 11.70
CA SER A 86 5.66 19.53 11.90
C SER A 86 6.32 18.89 10.67
N TRP A 87 7.63 19.09 10.52
CA TRP A 87 8.43 18.40 9.51
C TRP A 87 8.40 16.86 9.69
N ILE A 88 8.30 16.41 10.96
CA ILE A 88 8.21 15.01 11.33
C ILE A 88 6.97 14.38 10.71
N TYR A 89 5.81 15.04 10.78
CA TYR A 89 4.57 14.54 10.18
C TYR A 89 4.71 14.30 8.68
N LYS A 90 5.28 15.27 7.96
CA LYS A 90 5.52 15.15 6.51
C LYS A 90 6.49 14.00 6.20
N LYS A 91 7.54 13.86 7.00
CA LYS A 91 8.54 12.79 6.83
C LYS A 91 7.93 11.41 7.04
N ILE A 92 7.17 11.24 8.12
CA ILE A 92 6.47 9.99 8.45
C ILE A 92 5.43 9.66 7.37
N GLN A 93 4.74 10.66 6.82
CA GLN A 93 3.80 10.46 5.73
C GLN A 93 4.49 9.87 4.48
N VAL A 94 5.64 10.42 4.10
CA VAL A 94 6.45 9.89 2.99
C VAL A 94 6.91 8.46 3.27
N LEU A 95 7.45 8.20 4.46
CA LEU A 95 7.92 6.88 4.85
C LEU A 95 6.80 5.84 4.86
N ALA A 96 5.63 6.19 5.40
CA ALA A 96 4.48 5.29 5.44
C ALA A 96 3.95 4.92 4.03
N ILE A 97 4.00 5.86 3.09
CA ILE A 97 3.61 5.60 1.71
C ILE A 97 4.62 4.68 1.02
N PHE A 98 5.92 4.91 1.24
CA PHE A 98 6.95 4.03 0.72
C PHE A 98 6.87 2.63 1.33
N ASP A 99 6.56 2.51 2.62
CA ASP A 99 6.32 1.22 3.28
C ASP A 99 5.16 0.44 2.64
N ASP A 100 4.03 1.11 2.38
CA ASP A 100 2.90 0.51 1.66
C ASP A 100 3.29 0.07 0.22
N LEU A 101 4.10 0.87 -0.49
CA LEU A 101 4.61 0.52 -1.82
C LEU A 101 5.58 -0.66 -1.75
N ASP A 102 6.47 -0.68 -0.77
CA ASP A 102 7.46 -1.73 -0.59
C ASP A 102 6.81 -3.07 -0.27
N THR A 103 5.74 -3.10 0.50
CA THR A 103 5.00 -4.35 0.77
C THR A 103 4.41 -4.95 -0.51
N ILE A 104 3.94 -4.11 -1.46
CA ILE A 104 3.47 -4.55 -2.77
C ILE A 104 4.64 -5.05 -3.63
N LEU A 105 5.75 -4.30 -3.67
CA LEU A 105 6.93 -4.67 -4.45
C LEU A 105 7.60 -5.95 -3.95
N LEU A 106 7.68 -6.14 -2.63
CA LEU A 106 8.22 -7.36 -2.01
C LEU A 106 7.34 -8.59 -2.25
N MET A 107 6.03 -8.39 -2.52
CA MET A 107 5.14 -9.48 -2.89
C MET A 107 5.47 -10.10 -4.25
N ILE A 108 5.96 -9.30 -5.19
CA ILE A 108 6.25 -9.76 -6.55
C ILE A 108 7.32 -10.87 -6.55
N PRO A 109 8.53 -10.70 -5.98
CA PRO A 109 9.51 -11.77 -5.92
C PRO A 109 9.02 -12.98 -5.10
N LEU A 110 8.23 -12.77 -4.05
CA LEU A 110 7.65 -13.86 -3.29
C LEU A 110 6.68 -14.70 -4.14
N GLN A 111 5.81 -14.05 -4.92
CA GLN A 111 4.92 -14.75 -5.85
C GLN A 111 5.72 -15.50 -6.93
N ILE A 112 6.80 -14.95 -7.45
CA ILE A 112 7.69 -15.63 -8.41
C ILE A 112 8.28 -16.90 -7.78
N LEU A 113 8.72 -16.85 -6.53
CA LEU A 113 9.24 -18.01 -5.80
C LEU A 113 8.19 -19.10 -5.60
N MET A 114 6.92 -18.72 -5.37
CA MET A 114 5.83 -19.66 -5.10
C MET A 114 5.25 -20.30 -6.38
N THR A 115 4.95 -19.48 -7.38
CA THR A 115 4.20 -19.92 -8.58
C THR A 115 5.04 -20.01 -9.85
N GLY A 116 6.32 -19.64 -9.77
CA GLY A 116 7.19 -19.52 -10.93
C GLY A 116 6.96 -18.22 -11.72
N LEU A 117 7.82 -18.00 -12.71
CA LEU A 117 7.75 -16.80 -13.55
C LEU A 117 6.57 -16.92 -14.53
N ARG A 118 5.49 -16.19 -14.27
CA ARG A 118 4.29 -16.15 -15.12
C ARG A 118 4.15 -14.78 -15.79
N TRP A 119 3.58 -14.73 -16.98
CA TRP A 119 3.38 -13.49 -17.74
C TRP A 119 2.53 -12.45 -17.00
N GLN A 120 1.61 -12.90 -16.13
CA GLN A 120 0.75 -12.06 -15.29
C GLN A 120 1.55 -11.14 -14.36
N MET A 121 2.71 -11.58 -13.90
CA MET A 121 3.59 -10.77 -13.06
C MET A 121 4.16 -9.57 -13.80
N PHE A 122 4.50 -9.76 -15.10
CA PHE A 122 4.90 -8.64 -15.95
C PHE A 122 3.75 -7.66 -16.14
N ALA A 123 2.51 -8.15 -16.25
CA ALA A 123 1.33 -7.30 -16.34
C ALA A 123 1.11 -6.51 -15.03
N ILE A 124 1.26 -7.14 -13.86
CA ILE A 124 1.15 -6.46 -12.56
C ILE A 124 2.25 -5.39 -12.43
N ILE A 125 3.50 -5.72 -12.73
CA ILE A 125 4.62 -4.76 -12.70
C ILE A 125 4.35 -3.58 -13.65
N ALA A 126 3.88 -3.86 -14.86
CA ALA A 126 3.55 -2.83 -15.83
C ALA A 126 2.42 -1.93 -15.35
N VAL A 127 1.35 -2.48 -14.76
CA VAL A 127 0.23 -1.71 -14.20
C VAL A 127 0.69 -0.87 -13.02
N VAL A 128 1.46 -1.42 -12.08
CA VAL A 128 2.02 -0.69 -10.93
C VAL A 128 2.90 0.47 -11.40
N THR A 129 3.82 0.20 -12.33
CA THR A 129 4.72 1.22 -12.89
C THR A 129 3.94 2.31 -13.63
N LEU A 130 2.93 1.93 -14.42
CA LEU A 130 2.07 2.87 -15.13
C LEU A 130 1.26 3.74 -14.16
N LEU A 131 0.66 3.15 -13.13
CA LEU A 131 -0.08 3.89 -12.10
C LEU A 131 0.82 4.90 -11.37
N LEU A 132 2.03 4.49 -10.98
CA LEU A 132 2.98 5.38 -10.35
C LEU A 132 3.45 6.50 -11.30
N ALA A 133 3.70 6.20 -12.57
CA ALA A 133 4.06 7.19 -13.58
C ALA A 133 2.93 8.18 -13.83
N VAL A 134 1.68 7.73 -13.88
CA VAL A 134 0.48 8.57 -14.00
C VAL A 134 0.35 9.48 -12.78
N GLY A 135 0.45 8.93 -11.57
CA GLY A 135 0.42 9.71 -10.33
C GLY A 135 1.51 10.79 -10.30
N TRP A 136 2.74 10.41 -10.67
CA TRP A 136 3.87 11.34 -10.74
C TRP A 136 3.71 12.43 -11.80
N ARG A 137 3.21 12.07 -13.00
CA ARG A 137 3.12 13.00 -14.15
C ARG A 137 1.97 13.98 -14.00
N TRP A 138 0.84 13.52 -13.47
CA TRP A 138 -0.41 14.29 -13.39
C TRP A 138 -0.84 14.61 -11.95
N GLN A 139 0.11 14.68 -11.04
CA GLN A 139 -0.14 15.07 -9.66
C GLN A 139 -0.89 16.40 -9.59
N ALA A 140 -1.94 16.45 -8.76
CA ALA A 140 -2.75 17.64 -8.49
C ALA A 140 -3.39 18.31 -9.73
N THR A 141 -3.68 17.54 -10.80
CA THR A 141 -4.33 18.07 -12.01
C THR A 141 -5.85 18.07 -11.93
N TRP A 142 -6.43 17.14 -11.18
CA TRP A 142 -7.87 16.98 -11.12
C TRP A 142 -8.51 17.96 -10.14
N ASN A 143 -9.31 18.89 -10.69
CA ASN A 143 -10.12 19.80 -9.89
C ASN A 143 -11.52 19.20 -9.65
N VAL A 144 -11.58 18.14 -8.87
CA VAL A 144 -12.83 17.46 -8.52
C VAL A 144 -13.38 18.04 -7.22
N ARG A 145 -14.70 18.10 -7.11
CA ARG A 145 -15.37 18.50 -5.87
C ARG A 145 -15.03 17.49 -4.76
N GLN A 146 -14.44 17.99 -3.69
CA GLN A 146 -13.87 17.14 -2.62
C GLN A 146 -14.87 16.92 -1.48
N ASP A 147 -16.11 16.58 -1.85
CA ASP A 147 -17.12 16.17 -0.89
C ASP A 147 -16.88 14.69 -0.49
N TRP A 148 -17.22 14.34 0.74
CA TRP A 148 -17.10 12.95 1.22
C TRP A 148 -17.81 11.94 0.30
N LYS A 149 -18.95 12.34 -0.31
CA LYS A 149 -19.71 11.51 -1.27
C LYS A 149 -18.88 11.21 -2.53
N THR A 150 -18.15 12.20 -3.03
CA THR A 150 -17.28 12.05 -4.20
C THR A 150 -16.10 11.14 -3.88
N ILE A 151 -15.48 11.28 -2.70
CA ILE A 151 -14.36 10.43 -2.26
C ILE A 151 -14.84 8.98 -2.08
N LEU A 152 -16.00 8.78 -1.45
CA LEU A 152 -16.61 7.46 -1.31
C LEU A 152 -16.97 6.85 -2.67
N GLY A 153 -17.56 7.64 -3.57
CA GLY A 153 -17.88 7.22 -4.93
C GLY A 153 -16.63 6.79 -5.71
N LEU A 154 -15.56 7.56 -5.65
CA LEU A 154 -14.27 7.20 -6.25
C LEU A 154 -13.67 5.93 -5.65
N ALA A 155 -13.77 5.75 -4.32
CA ALA A 155 -13.31 4.54 -3.66
C ALA A 155 -14.08 3.30 -4.16
N VAL A 156 -15.42 3.41 -4.27
CA VAL A 156 -16.26 2.33 -4.82
C VAL A 156 -15.90 2.03 -6.27
N VAL A 157 -15.69 3.07 -7.09
CA VAL A 157 -15.28 2.89 -8.50
C VAL A 157 -13.93 2.19 -8.60
N VAL A 158 -12.94 2.57 -7.80
CA VAL A 158 -11.62 1.91 -7.79
C VAL A 158 -11.76 0.46 -7.37
N CYS A 159 -12.51 0.17 -6.30
CA CYS A 159 -12.76 -1.21 -5.86
C CYS A 159 -13.49 -2.02 -6.95
N ALA A 160 -14.51 -1.44 -7.59
CA ALA A 160 -15.26 -2.12 -8.65
C ALA A 160 -14.37 -2.40 -9.88
N LEU A 161 -13.51 -1.47 -10.28
CA LEU A 161 -12.59 -1.64 -11.40
C LEU A 161 -11.54 -2.72 -11.10
N THR A 162 -10.93 -2.72 -9.92
CA THR A 162 -9.94 -3.74 -9.55
C THR A 162 -10.58 -5.12 -9.46
N GLN A 163 -11.80 -5.21 -8.91
CA GLN A 163 -12.54 -6.47 -8.83
C GLN A 163 -12.99 -6.95 -10.22
N LEU A 164 -13.39 -6.04 -11.10
CA LEU A 164 -13.75 -6.36 -12.48
C LEU A 164 -12.56 -6.92 -13.25
N VAL A 165 -11.38 -6.32 -13.13
CA VAL A 165 -10.15 -6.85 -13.73
C VAL A 165 -9.85 -8.25 -13.22
N HIS A 166 -9.99 -8.49 -11.92
CA HIS A 166 -9.80 -9.81 -11.33
C HIS A 166 -10.80 -10.84 -11.90
N ILE A 167 -12.10 -10.52 -11.93
CA ILE A 167 -13.15 -11.42 -12.44
C ILE A 167 -12.94 -11.71 -13.94
N VAL A 168 -12.64 -10.69 -14.74
CA VAL A 168 -12.43 -10.86 -16.19
C VAL A 168 -11.21 -11.72 -16.45
N THR A 169 -10.10 -11.46 -15.77
CA THR A 169 -8.87 -12.27 -15.95
C THR A 169 -9.04 -13.69 -15.44
N ALA A 170 -9.77 -13.89 -14.33
CA ALA A 170 -10.10 -15.21 -13.82
C ALA A 170 -10.97 -16.02 -14.81
N ARG A 171 -11.92 -15.36 -15.49
CA ARG A 171 -12.75 -16.03 -16.51
C ARG A 171 -11.99 -16.35 -17.80
N LEU A 172 -11.06 -15.48 -18.23
CA LEU A 172 -10.33 -15.66 -19.49
C LEU A 172 -9.16 -16.65 -19.35
N TYR A 173 -8.46 -16.63 -18.23
CA TYR A 173 -7.21 -17.36 -18.03
C TYR A 173 -7.27 -18.42 -16.91
N GLY A 174 -8.44 -18.57 -16.27
CA GLY A 174 -8.64 -19.44 -15.12
C GLY A 174 -8.32 -18.79 -13.76
N PRO A 175 -8.89 -19.29 -12.66
CA PRO A 175 -8.77 -18.68 -11.34
C PRO A 175 -7.31 -18.64 -10.83
N GLU A 176 -6.49 -19.64 -11.20
CA GLU A 176 -5.07 -19.69 -10.81
C GLU A 176 -4.19 -18.66 -11.56
N ASN A 177 -4.68 -18.13 -12.68
CA ASN A 177 -3.98 -17.20 -13.55
C ASN A 177 -4.62 -15.80 -13.53
N SER A 178 -5.47 -15.51 -12.55
CA SER A 178 -6.11 -14.21 -12.42
C SER A 178 -5.12 -13.14 -11.95
N ILE A 179 -5.29 -11.92 -12.44
CA ILE A 179 -4.49 -10.76 -12.03
C ILE A 179 -5.14 -10.14 -10.80
N HIS A 180 -4.46 -10.18 -9.67
CA HIS A 180 -4.84 -9.50 -8.44
C HIS A 180 -4.10 -8.16 -8.34
N ILE A 181 -4.82 -7.05 -8.54
CA ILE A 181 -4.28 -5.71 -8.30
C ILE A 181 -4.72 -5.28 -6.91
N GLU A 182 -3.78 -4.96 -6.06
CA GLU A 182 -4.05 -4.39 -4.74
C GLU A 182 -4.81 -3.05 -4.89
N VAL A 183 -5.98 -2.94 -4.25
CA VAL A 183 -6.86 -1.76 -4.32
C VAL A 183 -6.19 -0.51 -3.75
N LEU A 184 -5.26 -0.68 -2.81
CA LEU A 184 -4.61 0.41 -2.08
C LEU A 184 -3.82 1.33 -3.00
N LEU A 185 -3.07 0.78 -3.96
CA LEU A 185 -2.23 1.54 -4.88
C LEU A 185 -3.05 2.40 -5.87
N PRO A 186 -4.05 1.85 -6.61
CA PRO A 186 -4.92 2.68 -7.45
C PRO A 186 -5.67 3.76 -6.66
N ALA A 187 -6.15 3.44 -5.46
CA ALA A 187 -6.82 4.41 -4.60
C ALA A 187 -5.88 5.55 -4.17
N PHE A 188 -4.64 5.25 -3.85
CA PHE A 188 -3.60 6.22 -3.55
C PHE A 188 -3.30 7.13 -4.74
N VAL A 189 -3.12 6.53 -5.94
CA VAL A 189 -2.85 7.29 -7.18
C VAL A 189 -4.02 8.22 -7.51
N VAL A 190 -5.26 7.77 -7.40
CA VAL A 190 -6.45 8.61 -7.58
C VAL A 190 -6.41 9.80 -6.60
N GLY A 191 -6.03 9.56 -5.34
CA GLY A 191 -5.81 10.63 -4.36
C GLY A 191 -4.75 11.64 -4.81
N MET A 192 -3.59 11.17 -5.31
CA MET A 192 -2.51 12.04 -5.81
C MET A 192 -2.92 12.92 -6.99
N LEU A 193 -3.84 12.46 -7.84
CA LEU A 193 -4.34 13.23 -8.98
C LEU A 193 -5.23 14.40 -8.54
N MET A 194 -5.86 14.32 -7.38
CA MET A 194 -6.75 15.36 -6.86
C MET A 194 -5.95 16.56 -6.35
N LYS A 195 -6.43 17.79 -6.65
CA LYS A 195 -5.81 19.00 -6.07
C LYS A 195 -5.98 19.01 -4.56
N HIS A 196 -4.89 19.36 -3.88
CA HIS A 196 -4.96 19.57 -2.43
C HIS A 196 -5.88 20.73 -2.10
N LYS A 197 -6.92 20.49 -1.31
CA LYS A 197 -7.80 21.51 -0.78
C LYS A 197 -8.07 21.16 0.69
N GLU A 198 -7.64 22.01 1.59
CA GLU A 198 -7.95 21.86 3.01
C GLU A 198 -9.46 22.04 3.20
N ILE A 199 -10.21 20.95 3.28
CA ILE A 199 -11.61 20.95 3.66
C ILE A 199 -11.72 20.09 4.92
N ASP A 200 -11.36 20.67 6.05
CA ASP A 200 -11.61 20.07 7.35
C ASP A 200 -13.03 20.43 7.82
N THR A 201 -14.03 19.83 7.17
CA THR A 201 -15.40 19.95 7.67
C THR A 201 -15.63 18.96 8.81
N ALA A 202 -16.25 19.42 9.89
CA ALA A 202 -16.58 18.58 11.06
C ALA A 202 -17.39 17.32 10.67
N ALA A 203 -18.15 17.38 9.56
CA ALA A 203 -18.86 16.25 8.98
C ALA A 203 -17.91 15.19 8.39
N GLU A 204 -16.87 15.60 7.67
CA GLU A 204 -15.88 14.69 7.08
C GLU A 204 -15.12 13.93 8.16
N ARG A 205 -14.73 14.63 9.23
CA ARG A 205 -14.06 14.03 10.39
C ARG A 205 -14.95 12.98 11.08
N ARG A 206 -16.24 13.28 11.29
CA ARG A 206 -17.18 12.33 11.92
C ARG A 206 -17.38 11.07 11.05
N ILE A 207 -17.50 11.22 9.74
CA ILE A 207 -17.67 10.10 8.83
C ILE A 207 -16.42 9.23 8.76
N THR A 208 -15.23 9.85 8.66
CA THR A 208 -13.95 9.12 8.66
C THR A 208 -13.76 8.35 9.97
N THR A 209 -14.06 8.98 11.12
CA THR A 209 -14.01 8.31 12.41
C THR A 209 -15.02 7.17 12.50
N GLY A 210 -16.25 7.35 12.01
CA GLY A 210 -17.29 6.31 11.98
C GLY A 210 -16.89 5.11 11.11
N ILE A 211 -16.33 5.35 9.93
CA ILE A 211 -15.85 4.29 9.04
C ILE A 211 -14.65 3.54 9.69
N SER A 212 -13.71 4.26 10.29
CA SER A 212 -12.57 3.65 11.00
C SER A 212 -13.03 2.80 12.19
N PHE A 213 -14.03 3.26 12.94
CA PHE A 213 -14.63 2.52 14.04
C PHE A 213 -15.34 1.25 13.54
N LEU A 214 -16.12 1.36 12.47
CA LEU A 214 -16.79 0.20 11.86
C LEU A 214 -15.79 -0.81 11.33
N PHE A 215 -14.71 -0.35 10.71
CA PHE A 215 -13.64 -1.23 10.24
C PHE A 215 -12.95 -1.97 11.41
N MET A 216 -12.70 -1.26 12.52
CA MET A 216 -12.10 -1.85 13.72
C MET A 216 -13.01 -2.91 14.38
N LEU A 217 -14.34 -2.80 14.20
CA LEU A 217 -15.29 -3.80 14.68
C LEU A 217 -15.40 -5.04 13.77
N LEU A 218 -15.08 -4.89 12.48
CA LEU A 218 -15.20 -5.95 11.49
C LEU A 218 -13.93 -6.79 11.32
N VAL A 219 -12.78 -6.29 11.79
CA VAL A 219 -11.48 -6.96 11.76
C VAL A 219 -11.15 -7.55 13.13
#